data_b2888e9603374d7c10057268e8edf54a
#
_entry.id   b2888e9603374d7c10057268e8edf54a
#
_cell.length_a   1.000
_cell.length_b   1.000
_cell.length_c   1.000
_cell.angle_alpha   90.00
_cell.angle_beta   90.00
_cell.angle_gamma   90.00
#
_symmetry.space_group_name_H-M   'P 1'
#
loop_
_entity.id
_entity.type
_entity.pdbx_description
1 polymer ?
#
loop_
_entity_poly.entity_id
_entity_poly.type
_entity_poly.pdbx_seq_one_letter_code
_entity_poly.pdbx_strand_id
1 'polypeptide(L)'
;TGNPKFDEDHAFEYLLKQCEFGPRNPSSEGYYKCLTFMVEELDKTADDIIIQEFSYQERKKKTRHDLQNVIARYNPDAEFQTIISCHWDTRPWADSEPNRKDRDQPILGANDGASGVAVLLELAKIFGENPPPIGVNLVFFDGEDMGVPGENETYCQGSRFFAKNLPIPKPNEAINLDMVADKQLHLPVEKYSLEFHPELVRYLWKRADDMGLDAFDIRPQNAIYDDHVPLYQIAGIPSIDLIDFKYPNSYANFWHTMD
;
A
#
# COMPACT_ATOMS: atom_id res chain seq x y z
N THR A 1 12.26 28.84 -2.33
CA THR A 1 12.33 27.40 -2.08
C THR A 1 11.24 26.76 -2.90
N GLY A 2 11.61 26.02 -3.97
CA GLY A 2 10.66 25.25 -4.80
C GLY A 2 10.05 24.10 -4.01
N ASN A 3 8.92 23.55 -4.51
CA ASN A 3 8.36 22.30 -3.95
C ASN A 3 9.44 21.20 -4.05
N PRO A 4 9.56 20.32 -3.04
CA PRO A 4 10.42 19.14 -3.14
C PRO A 4 10.05 18.32 -4.37
N LYS A 5 11.05 17.80 -5.06
CA LYS A 5 10.85 16.99 -6.28
C LYS A 5 10.88 15.51 -5.89
N PHE A 6 9.88 14.77 -6.33
CA PHE A 6 9.91 13.31 -6.27
C PHE A 6 10.95 12.77 -7.26
N ASP A 7 11.81 11.87 -6.82
CA ASP A 7 12.84 11.22 -7.65
C ASP A 7 12.33 9.84 -8.07
N GLU A 8 11.83 9.75 -9.30
CA GLU A 8 11.24 8.54 -9.86
C GLU A 8 12.26 7.42 -10.06
N ASP A 9 13.50 7.77 -10.43
CA ASP A 9 14.57 6.79 -10.61
C ASP A 9 14.97 6.18 -9.26
N HIS A 10 15.10 6.98 -8.23
CA HIS A 10 15.42 6.51 -6.88
C HIS A 10 14.26 5.67 -6.28
N ALA A 11 13.01 6.08 -6.50
CA ALA A 11 11.86 5.26 -6.10
C ALA A 11 11.88 3.89 -6.82
N PHE A 12 12.25 3.86 -8.09
CA PHE A 12 12.37 2.61 -8.84
C PHE A 12 13.52 1.73 -8.32
N GLU A 13 14.64 2.31 -7.85
CA GLU A 13 15.69 1.56 -7.16
C GLU A 13 15.17 0.88 -5.89
N TYR A 14 14.32 1.53 -5.11
CA TYR A 14 13.65 0.92 -3.95
C TYR A 14 12.75 -0.25 -4.35
N LEU A 15 12.04 -0.17 -5.47
CA LEU A 15 11.23 -1.27 -5.99
C LEU A 15 12.12 -2.47 -6.38
N LEU A 16 13.18 -2.22 -7.16
CA LEU A 16 14.12 -3.26 -7.57
C LEU A 16 14.77 -3.95 -6.38
N LYS A 17 15.12 -3.16 -5.35
CA LYS A 17 15.73 -3.69 -4.12
C LYS A 17 14.81 -4.68 -3.39
N GLN A 18 13.52 -4.40 -3.32
CA GLN A 18 12.55 -5.32 -2.76
C GLN A 18 12.44 -6.61 -3.59
N CYS A 19 12.48 -6.50 -4.93
CA CYS A 19 12.46 -7.66 -5.82
C CYS A 19 13.71 -8.55 -5.66
N GLU A 20 14.89 -7.96 -5.37
CA GLU A 20 16.12 -8.73 -5.08
C GLU A 20 15.98 -9.63 -3.85
N PHE A 21 15.15 -9.28 -2.88
CA PHE A 21 14.89 -10.12 -1.71
C PHE A 21 14.03 -11.35 -2.04
N GLY A 22 13.38 -11.35 -3.20
CA GLY A 22 12.39 -12.35 -3.60
C GLY A 22 11.00 -12.09 -3.04
N PRO A 23 10.10 -13.08 -3.10
CA PRO A 23 8.76 -12.96 -2.55
C PRO A 23 8.77 -12.57 -1.07
N ARG A 24 7.90 -11.63 -0.70
CA ARG A 24 7.77 -11.08 0.65
C ARG A 24 6.53 -11.61 1.37
N ASN A 25 6.09 -12.80 0.96
CA ASN A 25 5.00 -13.47 1.65
C ASN A 25 5.38 -13.77 3.11
N PRO A 26 4.43 -13.68 4.04
CA PRO A 26 4.69 -13.85 5.47
C PRO A 26 5.51 -15.10 5.82
N SER A 27 6.52 -14.90 6.68
CA SER A 27 7.48 -15.92 7.15
C SER A 27 8.53 -16.37 6.10
N SER A 28 8.59 -15.76 4.91
CA SER A 28 9.65 -16.02 3.94
C SER A 28 10.97 -15.31 4.31
N GLU A 29 12.07 -15.72 3.70
CA GLU A 29 13.36 -15.03 3.86
C GLU A 29 13.29 -13.59 3.29
N GLY A 30 12.62 -13.42 2.14
CA GLY A 30 12.39 -12.11 1.52
C GLY A 30 11.59 -11.17 2.42
N TYR A 31 10.60 -11.70 3.14
CA TYR A 31 9.82 -10.95 4.12
C TYR A 31 10.71 -10.29 5.20
N TYR A 32 11.56 -11.05 5.86
CA TYR A 32 12.41 -10.50 6.92
C TYR A 32 13.48 -9.54 6.40
N LYS A 33 14.03 -9.81 5.20
CA LYS A 33 14.98 -8.89 4.56
C LYS A 33 14.32 -7.57 4.20
N CYS A 34 13.11 -7.61 3.64
CA CYS A 34 12.37 -6.42 3.27
C CYS A 34 11.97 -5.59 4.50
N LEU A 35 11.46 -6.24 5.55
CA LEU A 35 11.12 -5.56 6.81
C LEU A 35 12.32 -4.81 7.38
N THR A 36 13.48 -5.49 7.47
CA THR A 36 14.72 -4.87 7.96
C THR A 36 15.10 -3.67 7.09
N PHE A 37 15.10 -3.83 5.78
CA PHE A 37 15.43 -2.78 4.83
C PHE A 37 14.51 -1.57 4.97
N MET A 38 13.19 -1.78 5.03
CA MET A 38 12.23 -0.68 5.18
C MET A 38 12.46 0.10 6.48
N VAL A 39 12.63 -0.62 7.60
CA VAL A 39 12.86 0.02 8.90
C VAL A 39 14.18 0.81 8.90
N GLU A 40 15.25 0.28 8.33
CA GLU A 40 16.54 0.97 8.21
C GLU A 40 16.45 2.23 7.33
N GLU A 41 15.65 2.22 6.25
CA GLU A 41 15.45 3.41 5.42
C GLU A 41 14.61 4.47 6.15
N LEU A 42 13.53 4.06 6.81
CA LEU A 42 12.65 4.95 7.55
C LEU A 42 13.31 5.59 8.77
N ASP A 43 14.18 4.85 9.48
CA ASP A 43 14.91 5.35 10.67
C ASP A 43 15.86 6.52 10.35
N LYS A 44 16.23 6.68 9.08
CA LYS A 44 17.07 7.82 8.64
C LYS A 44 16.31 9.15 8.64
N THR A 45 14.99 9.12 8.58
CA THR A 45 14.19 10.31 8.23
C THR A 45 12.97 10.55 9.12
N ALA A 46 12.40 9.52 9.71
CA ALA A 46 11.18 9.62 10.50
C ALA A 46 11.44 10.21 11.89
N ASP A 47 10.49 11.00 12.41
CA ASP A 47 10.52 11.48 13.79
C ASP A 47 10.23 10.37 14.80
N ASP A 48 9.42 9.36 14.41
CA ASP A 48 9.04 8.22 15.23
C ASP A 48 8.67 7.02 14.35
N ILE A 49 9.01 5.79 14.80
CA ILE A 49 8.66 4.55 14.12
C ILE A 49 7.98 3.61 15.10
N ILE A 50 6.82 3.08 14.70
CA ILE A 50 6.08 2.09 15.45
C ILE A 50 6.01 0.80 14.64
N ILE A 51 6.43 -0.31 15.24
CA ILE A 51 6.20 -1.66 14.72
C ILE A 51 4.99 -2.23 15.47
N GLN A 52 3.90 -2.43 14.75
CA GLN A 52 2.67 -2.98 15.30
C GLN A 52 2.57 -4.47 15.00
N GLU A 53 2.95 -5.30 15.97
CA GLU A 53 2.94 -6.76 15.85
C GLU A 53 1.55 -7.34 16.09
N PHE A 54 1.17 -8.33 15.29
CA PHE A 54 -0.07 -9.10 15.46
C PHE A 54 0.07 -10.49 14.86
N SER A 55 -0.89 -11.37 15.11
CA SER A 55 -0.91 -12.69 14.49
C SER A 55 -2.22 -12.97 13.78
N TYR A 56 -2.11 -13.66 12.67
CA TYR A 56 -3.22 -14.08 11.83
C TYR A 56 -3.21 -15.58 11.59
N GLN A 57 -4.38 -16.21 11.72
CA GLN A 57 -4.58 -17.62 11.35
C GLN A 57 -5.06 -17.68 9.91
N GLU A 58 -4.16 -17.98 8.98
CA GLU A 58 -4.46 -18.12 7.57
C GLU A 58 -5.41 -19.31 7.34
N ARG A 59 -6.51 -19.09 6.57
CA ARG A 59 -7.59 -20.06 6.44
C ARG A 59 -7.30 -21.21 5.47
N LYS A 60 -6.57 -20.95 4.39
CA LYS A 60 -6.32 -21.92 3.31
C LYS A 60 -5.42 -23.06 3.77
N LYS A 61 -4.28 -22.73 4.36
CA LYS A 61 -3.29 -23.71 4.86
C LYS A 61 -3.36 -23.92 6.38
N LYS A 62 -4.22 -23.16 7.08
CA LYS A 62 -4.38 -23.19 8.54
C LYS A 62 -3.06 -22.90 9.28
N THR A 63 -2.21 -22.11 8.68
CA THR A 63 -0.93 -21.69 9.26
C THR A 63 -1.14 -20.39 10.05
N ARG A 64 -0.52 -20.29 11.21
CA ARG A 64 -0.43 -19.04 11.97
C ARG A 64 0.79 -18.25 11.48
N HIS A 65 0.58 -17.00 11.19
CA HIS A 65 1.63 -16.05 10.82
C HIS A 65 1.70 -14.94 11.87
N ASP A 66 2.92 -14.55 12.22
CA ASP A 66 3.17 -13.34 12.98
C ASP A 66 3.50 -12.24 11.98
N LEU A 67 2.68 -11.18 11.99
CA LEU A 67 2.63 -10.11 11.01
C LEU A 67 3.01 -8.77 11.66
N GLN A 68 3.49 -7.82 10.85
CA GLN A 68 4.00 -6.54 11.34
C GLN A 68 3.62 -5.39 10.43
N ASN A 69 2.74 -4.50 10.91
CA ASN A 69 2.59 -3.18 10.30
C ASN A 69 3.75 -2.28 10.72
N VAL A 70 4.25 -1.48 9.79
CA VAL A 70 5.27 -0.47 10.05
C VAL A 70 4.66 0.91 9.88
N ILE A 71 4.82 1.79 10.88
CA ILE A 71 4.30 3.15 10.86
C ILE A 71 5.46 4.12 11.07
N ALA A 72 5.79 4.93 10.06
CA ALA A 72 6.76 6.01 10.16
C ALA A 72 6.03 7.36 10.25
N ARG A 73 6.36 8.16 11.25
CA ARG A 73 5.64 9.38 11.58
C ARG A 73 6.49 10.61 11.32
N TYR A 74 5.88 11.61 10.71
CA TYR A 74 6.48 12.91 10.43
C TYR A 74 5.58 13.99 11.00
N ASN A 75 6.13 14.91 11.79
CA ASN A 75 5.40 15.95 12.52
C ASN A 75 4.24 15.39 13.37
N PRO A 76 4.53 14.43 14.28
CA PRO A 76 3.51 13.66 15.00
C PRO A 76 2.63 14.50 15.94
N ASP A 77 3.06 15.71 16.30
CA ASP A 77 2.35 16.62 17.20
C ASP A 77 1.41 17.59 16.45
N ALA A 78 1.38 17.57 15.12
CA ALA A 78 0.48 18.42 14.35
C ALA A 78 -0.98 18.03 14.61
N GLU A 79 -1.86 19.05 14.66
CA GLU A 79 -3.30 18.86 14.91
C GLU A 79 -4.00 18.07 13.79
N PHE A 80 -3.65 18.35 12.53
CA PHE A 80 -4.15 17.61 11.38
C PHE A 80 -3.19 16.48 11.04
N GLN A 81 -3.69 15.26 11.01
CA GLN A 81 -2.93 14.04 10.72
C GLN A 81 -3.49 13.33 9.49
N THR A 82 -2.65 12.97 8.56
CA THR A 82 -3.02 12.11 7.42
C THR A 82 -2.27 10.79 7.45
N ILE A 83 -2.86 9.77 6.86
CA ILE A 83 -2.17 8.50 6.51
C ILE A 83 -1.90 8.50 5.01
N ILE A 84 -0.70 8.07 4.62
CA ILE A 84 -0.42 7.56 3.28
C ILE A 84 0.03 6.11 3.47
N SER A 85 -0.70 5.17 2.88
CA SER A 85 -0.48 3.74 3.13
C SER A 85 -0.26 2.94 1.85
N CYS A 86 0.30 1.78 2.03
CA CYS A 86 0.37 0.69 1.05
C CYS A 86 0.49 -0.63 1.81
N HIS A 87 0.28 -1.77 1.13
CA HIS A 87 0.74 -3.04 1.69
C HIS A 87 2.18 -3.33 1.26
N TRP A 88 2.89 -4.15 2.04
CA TRP A 88 4.28 -4.50 1.76
C TRP A 88 4.53 -6.01 1.60
N ASP A 89 3.60 -6.84 2.06
CA ASP A 89 3.61 -8.27 1.83
C ASP A 89 3.33 -8.60 0.36
N THR A 90 3.57 -9.85 -0.01
CA THR A 90 3.19 -10.37 -1.32
C THR A 90 2.39 -11.64 -1.17
N ARG A 91 1.55 -11.91 -2.17
CA ARG A 91 0.68 -13.06 -2.21
C ARG A 91 1.46 -14.38 -2.10
N PRO A 92 1.09 -15.27 -1.17
CA PRO A 92 1.81 -16.53 -0.97
C PRO A 92 1.47 -17.61 -2.00
N TRP A 93 0.64 -17.30 -3.00
CA TRP A 93 0.26 -18.23 -4.09
C TRP A 93 -0.16 -17.45 -5.35
N ALA A 94 0.32 -17.91 -6.52
CA ALA A 94 0.02 -17.33 -7.82
C ALA A 94 -1.30 -17.90 -8.38
N ASP A 95 -2.44 -17.61 -7.74
CA ASP A 95 -3.72 -18.27 -8.06
C ASP A 95 -4.35 -17.85 -9.40
N SER A 96 -3.87 -16.76 -10.00
CA SER A 96 -4.22 -16.36 -11.37
C SER A 96 -3.28 -16.95 -12.44
N GLU A 97 -2.24 -17.69 -12.03
CA GLU A 97 -1.32 -18.34 -12.95
C GLU A 97 -2.04 -19.31 -13.90
N PRO A 98 -1.84 -19.20 -15.23
CA PRO A 98 -2.45 -20.11 -16.19
C PRO A 98 -2.09 -21.58 -15.95
N ASN A 99 -0.82 -21.85 -15.63
CA ASN A 99 -0.36 -23.18 -15.29
C ASN A 99 -0.71 -23.54 -13.84
N ARG A 100 -1.67 -24.45 -13.67
CA ARG A 100 -2.15 -24.87 -12.34
C ARG A 100 -1.06 -25.42 -11.40
N LYS A 101 0.05 -25.94 -11.94
CA LYS A 101 1.14 -26.49 -11.13
C LYS A 101 1.94 -25.43 -10.40
N ASP A 102 1.92 -24.21 -10.91
CA ASP A 102 2.68 -23.08 -10.37
C ASP A 102 1.82 -22.22 -9.41
N ARG A 103 0.53 -22.50 -9.29
CA ARG A 103 -0.42 -21.72 -8.50
C ARG A 103 -0.18 -21.73 -6.97
N ASP A 104 0.60 -22.68 -6.47
CA ASP A 104 0.98 -22.74 -5.05
C ASP A 104 2.35 -22.06 -4.79
N GLN A 105 2.95 -21.42 -5.79
CA GLN A 105 4.18 -20.64 -5.65
C GLN A 105 3.86 -19.21 -5.24
N PRO A 106 4.69 -18.58 -4.38
CA PRO A 106 4.54 -17.18 -4.05
C PRO A 106 4.88 -16.28 -5.24
N ILE A 107 4.21 -15.14 -5.36
CA ILE A 107 4.51 -14.14 -6.39
C ILE A 107 5.67 -13.22 -5.97
N LEU A 108 6.37 -12.63 -6.95
CA LEU A 108 7.39 -11.61 -6.69
C LEU A 108 6.78 -10.28 -6.24
N GLY A 109 5.60 -9.91 -6.75
CA GLY A 109 4.87 -8.73 -6.35
C GLY A 109 5.61 -7.41 -6.60
N ALA A 110 6.17 -7.23 -7.81
CA ALA A 110 6.89 -6.00 -8.16
C ALA A 110 5.97 -4.78 -8.22
N ASN A 111 4.78 -4.92 -8.82
CA ASN A 111 3.75 -3.90 -8.79
C ASN A 111 2.85 -4.05 -7.56
N ASP A 112 2.45 -5.28 -7.29
CA ASP A 112 1.56 -5.68 -6.20
C ASP A 112 2.36 -5.88 -4.90
N GLY A 113 2.36 -4.84 -4.10
CA GLY A 113 3.06 -4.54 -2.87
C GLY A 113 4.31 -3.66 -3.04
N ALA A 114 5.29 -4.01 -3.90
CA ALA A 114 6.54 -3.25 -3.91
C ALA A 114 6.41 -1.83 -4.50
N SER A 115 5.46 -1.56 -5.37
CA SER A 115 5.27 -0.24 -5.96
C SER A 115 4.85 0.81 -4.93
N GLY A 116 3.86 0.50 -4.09
CA GLY A 116 3.43 1.38 -3.02
C GLY A 116 4.54 1.66 -2.01
N VAL A 117 5.26 0.61 -1.60
CA VAL A 117 6.42 0.74 -0.69
C VAL A 117 7.49 1.67 -1.28
N ALA A 118 7.82 1.53 -2.57
CA ALA A 118 8.81 2.37 -3.24
C ALA A 118 8.41 3.86 -3.21
N VAL A 119 7.14 4.16 -3.47
CA VAL A 119 6.61 5.53 -3.38
C VAL A 119 6.71 6.05 -1.95
N LEU A 120 6.29 5.28 -0.95
CA LEU A 120 6.33 5.71 0.43
C LEU A 120 7.75 5.94 0.95
N LEU A 121 8.73 5.11 0.56
CA LEU A 121 10.14 5.31 0.93
C LEU A 121 10.73 6.58 0.31
N GLU A 122 10.38 6.92 -0.94
CA GLU A 122 10.81 8.19 -1.53
C GLU A 122 10.12 9.38 -0.86
N LEU A 123 8.84 9.26 -0.49
CA LEU A 123 8.17 10.27 0.33
C LEU A 123 8.81 10.43 1.70
N ALA A 124 9.24 9.34 2.33
CA ALA A 124 9.97 9.36 3.60
C ALA A 124 11.23 10.21 3.53
N LYS A 125 12.04 10.02 2.47
CA LYS A 125 13.22 10.84 2.20
C LYS A 125 12.86 12.31 2.02
N ILE A 126 11.84 12.60 1.22
CA ILE A 126 11.36 13.98 0.99
C ILE A 126 10.94 14.65 2.31
N PHE A 127 10.19 13.94 3.15
CA PHE A 127 9.71 14.49 4.44
C PHE A 127 10.83 14.66 5.46
N GLY A 128 11.86 13.82 5.45
CA GLY A 128 13.05 14.01 6.27
C GLY A 128 13.85 15.25 5.88
N GLU A 129 13.97 15.54 4.59
CA GLU A 129 14.63 16.73 4.07
C GLU A 129 13.75 18.00 4.17
N ASN A 130 12.44 17.84 4.06
CA ASN A 130 11.44 18.91 4.02
C ASN A 130 10.25 18.55 4.91
N PRO A 131 10.34 18.77 6.24
CA PRO A 131 9.28 18.41 7.18
C PRO A 131 7.91 18.95 6.76
N PRO A 132 6.86 18.12 6.72
CA PRO A 132 5.54 18.56 6.29
C PRO A 132 4.88 19.48 7.34
N PRO A 133 4.04 20.45 6.92
CA PRO A 133 3.34 21.35 7.85
C PRO A 133 2.20 20.69 8.61
N ILE A 134 1.79 19.49 8.19
CA ILE A 134 0.79 18.62 8.84
C ILE A 134 1.47 17.34 9.32
N GLY A 135 0.80 16.58 10.17
CA GLY A 135 1.28 15.25 10.53
C GLY A 135 1.04 14.26 9.39
N VAL A 136 2.09 13.53 9.02
CA VAL A 136 2.02 12.47 8.02
C VAL A 136 2.46 11.16 8.66
N ASN A 137 1.63 10.14 8.52
CA ASN A 137 1.92 8.78 8.96
C ASN A 137 2.02 7.91 7.71
N LEU A 138 3.23 7.48 7.37
CA LEU A 138 3.45 6.49 6.32
C LEU A 138 3.23 5.11 6.94
N VAL A 139 2.22 4.40 6.45
CA VAL A 139 1.80 3.12 7.02
C VAL A 139 1.95 2.00 6.00
N PHE A 140 2.76 1.02 6.35
CA PHE A 140 3.00 -0.18 5.54
C PHE A 140 2.23 -1.33 6.19
N PHE A 141 1.12 -1.72 5.56
CA PHE A 141 0.27 -2.81 6.06
C PHE A 141 0.82 -4.17 5.66
N ASP A 142 0.66 -5.15 6.55
CA ASP A 142 1.10 -6.53 6.37
C ASP A 142 -0.10 -7.46 6.21
N GLY A 143 0.05 -8.50 5.40
CA GLY A 143 -0.98 -9.51 5.21
C GLY A 143 -2.23 -9.00 4.50
N GLU A 144 -2.08 -8.01 3.63
CA GLU A 144 -3.15 -7.57 2.74
C GLU A 144 -3.53 -8.73 1.81
N ASP A 145 -2.53 -9.31 1.14
CA ASP A 145 -2.72 -10.22 0.02
C ASP A 145 -2.73 -11.72 0.40
N MET A 146 -3.10 -12.00 1.65
CA MET A 146 -3.29 -13.38 2.15
C MET A 146 -4.72 -13.90 1.96
N GLY A 147 -5.56 -13.14 1.27
CA GLY A 147 -6.98 -13.39 1.17
C GLY A 147 -7.35 -14.58 0.29
N VAL A 148 -8.53 -15.14 0.57
CA VAL A 148 -9.17 -16.18 -0.23
C VAL A 148 -10.18 -15.52 -1.19
N PRO A 149 -10.11 -15.74 -2.52
CA PRO A 149 -11.03 -15.14 -3.45
C PRO A 149 -12.50 -15.36 -3.07
N GLY A 150 -13.27 -14.27 -3.00
CA GLY A 150 -14.67 -14.28 -2.59
C GLY A 150 -14.92 -14.14 -1.08
N GLU A 151 -13.86 -14.09 -0.26
CA GLU A 151 -13.94 -13.91 1.20
C GLU A 151 -13.19 -12.65 1.63
N ASN A 152 -13.81 -11.46 1.42
CA ASN A 152 -13.17 -10.15 1.67
C ASN A 152 -12.57 -10.01 3.09
N GLU A 153 -13.17 -10.66 4.09
CA GLU A 153 -12.68 -10.62 5.47
C GLU A 153 -11.33 -11.33 5.66
N THR A 154 -10.85 -12.06 4.67
CA THR A 154 -9.54 -12.73 4.70
C THR A 154 -8.42 -11.89 4.11
N TYR A 155 -8.74 -10.79 3.43
CA TYR A 155 -7.83 -9.78 2.92
C TYR A 155 -7.58 -8.66 3.94
N CYS A 156 -6.57 -7.83 3.71
CA CYS A 156 -6.31 -6.57 4.44
C CYS A 156 -6.14 -6.79 5.96
N GLN A 157 -5.41 -7.82 6.39
CA GLN A 157 -5.31 -8.19 7.81
C GLN A 157 -4.61 -7.11 8.63
N GLY A 158 -3.57 -6.47 8.05
CA GLY A 158 -2.83 -5.39 8.69
C GLY A 158 -3.68 -4.15 8.95
N SER A 159 -4.38 -3.65 7.95
CA SER A 159 -5.25 -2.49 8.11
C SER A 159 -6.46 -2.78 8.99
N ARG A 160 -6.99 -4.02 8.97
CA ARG A 160 -8.03 -4.46 9.92
C ARG A 160 -7.55 -4.44 11.36
N PHE A 161 -6.33 -4.93 11.60
CA PHE A 161 -5.74 -4.91 12.93
C PHE A 161 -5.43 -3.48 13.38
N PHE A 162 -4.82 -2.68 12.51
CA PHE A 162 -4.54 -1.27 12.75
C PHE A 162 -5.81 -0.48 13.09
N ALA A 163 -6.87 -0.63 12.29
CA ALA A 163 -8.12 0.08 12.48
C ALA A 163 -8.85 -0.28 13.80
N LYS A 164 -8.69 -1.51 14.28
CA LYS A 164 -9.22 -1.97 15.56
C LYS A 164 -8.40 -1.52 16.77
N ASN A 165 -7.09 -1.31 16.58
CA ASN A 165 -6.10 -1.10 17.62
C ASN A 165 -5.18 0.06 17.24
N LEU A 166 -5.74 1.25 16.96
CA LEU A 166 -4.97 2.41 16.52
C LEU A 166 -3.76 2.66 17.44
N PRO A 167 -2.51 2.54 16.95
CA PRO A 167 -1.32 2.79 17.76
C PRO A 167 -0.96 4.28 17.84
N ILE A 168 -1.69 5.11 17.11
CA ILE A 168 -1.56 6.57 17.01
C ILE A 168 -2.91 7.24 17.25
N PRO A 169 -2.96 8.54 17.58
CA PRO A 169 -4.21 9.30 17.59
C PRO A 169 -4.94 9.14 16.24
N LYS A 170 -6.26 9.08 16.27
CA LYS A 170 -7.07 8.86 15.07
C LYS A 170 -6.77 9.93 14.02
N PRO A 171 -6.27 9.54 12.83
CA PRO A 171 -6.01 10.48 11.74
C PRO A 171 -7.30 11.06 11.14
N ASN A 172 -7.16 12.21 10.49
CA ASN A 172 -8.27 12.91 9.86
C ASN A 172 -8.69 12.27 8.53
N GLU A 173 -7.72 11.71 7.80
CA GLU A 173 -7.93 11.08 6.49
C GLU A 173 -6.84 10.07 6.16
N ALA A 174 -7.07 9.28 5.11
CA ALA A 174 -6.08 8.34 4.59
C ALA A 174 -6.12 8.25 3.06
N ILE A 175 -4.94 8.02 2.47
CA ILE A 175 -4.73 7.72 1.05
C ILE A 175 -3.97 6.39 0.99
N ASN A 176 -4.58 5.38 0.41
CA ASN A 176 -3.92 4.10 0.14
C ASN A 176 -3.36 4.07 -1.28
N LEU A 177 -2.25 3.39 -1.49
CA LEU A 177 -1.63 3.19 -2.81
C LEU A 177 -1.41 1.70 -3.04
N ASP A 178 -1.99 1.18 -4.12
CA ASP A 178 -1.79 -0.19 -4.55
C ASP A 178 -1.61 -0.29 -6.07
N MET A 179 -0.67 -1.14 -6.51
CA MET A 179 -0.34 -1.36 -7.93
C MET A 179 -0.15 -0.07 -8.74
N VAL A 180 0.75 0.82 -8.29
CA VAL A 180 0.94 2.17 -8.86
C VAL A 180 2.15 2.31 -9.78
N ALA A 181 2.75 1.21 -10.24
CA ALA A 181 3.94 1.22 -11.10
C ALA A 181 3.77 0.52 -12.46
N ASP A 182 2.54 0.41 -12.97
CA ASP A 182 2.34 -0.05 -14.34
C ASP A 182 2.84 1.00 -15.34
N LYS A 183 3.49 0.53 -16.40
CA LYS A 183 3.93 1.37 -17.52
C LYS A 183 2.78 2.15 -18.17
N GLN A 184 1.57 1.62 -18.12
CA GLN A 184 0.34 2.23 -18.63
C GLN A 184 -0.59 2.60 -17.48
N LEU A 185 -0.02 3.21 -16.44
CA LEU A 185 -0.74 3.57 -15.22
C LEU A 185 -2.07 4.22 -15.51
N HIS A 186 -3.14 3.69 -14.90
CA HIS A 186 -4.49 4.20 -15.02
C HIS A 186 -5.19 4.19 -13.66
N LEU A 187 -5.39 5.38 -13.11
CA LEU A 187 -5.97 5.60 -11.78
C LEU A 187 -7.38 6.18 -11.91
N PRO A 188 -8.41 5.37 -12.10
CA PRO A 188 -9.79 5.83 -12.11
C PRO A 188 -10.25 6.14 -10.68
N VAL A 189 -11.38 6.86 -10.56
CA VAL A 189 -12.04 7.01 -9.27
C VAL A 189 -12.60 5.65 -8.82
N GLU A 190 -12.07 5.12 -7.74
CA GLU A 190 -12.59 3.90 -7.12
C GLU A 190 -13.89 4.22 -6.33
N LYS A 191 -14.90 3.33 -6.36
CA LYS A 191 -16.24 3.66 -5.84
C LYS A 191 -16.32 3.81 -4.33
N TYR A 192 -15.62 2.98 -3.56
CA TYR A 192 -15.59 3.14 -2.10
C TYR A 192 -14.91 4.45 -1.72
N SER A 193 -13.84 4.82 -2.42
CA SER A 193 -13.17 6.11 -2.26
C SER A 193 -14.11 7.29 -2.45
N LEU A 194 -14.95 7.22 -3.50
CA LEU A 194 -15.96 8.25 -3.76
C LEU A 194 -17.04 8.29 -2.68
N GLU A 195 -17.39 7.17 -2.07
CA GLU A 195 -18.34 7.07 -0.97
C GLU A 195 -17.73 7.54 0.36
N PHE A 196 -16.49 7.13 0.66
CA PHE A 196 -15.86 7.34 1.96
C PHE A 196 -15.26 8.73 2.12
N HIS A 197 -14.71 9.31 1.03
CA HIS A 197 -14.10 10.64 1.05
C HIS A 197 -14.25 11.40 -0.28
N PRO A 198 -15.48 11.78 -0.67
CA PRO A 198 -15.74 12.42 -1.97
C PRO A 198 -15.03 13.76 -2.16
N GLU A 199 -14.71 14.47 -1.07
CA GLU A 199 -14.03 15.78 -1.14
C GLU A 199 -12.56 15.60 -1.50
N LEU A 200 -11.88 14.64 -0.90
CA LEU A 200 -10.48 14.32 -1.21
C LEU A 200 -10.35 13.78 -2.64
N VAL A 201 -11.28 12.92 -3.08
CA VAL A 201 -11.33 12.44 -4.47
C VAL A 201 -11.42 13.64 -5.43
N ARG A 202 -12.38 14.53 -5.24
CA ARG A 202 -12.54 15.71 -6.10
C ARG A 202 -11.31 16.61 -6.11
N TYR A 203 -10.69 16.80 -4.95
CA TYR A 203 -9.49 17.62 -4.81
C TYR A 203 -8.30 17.01 -5.56
N LEU A 204 -7.99 15.72 -5.34
CA LEU A 204 -6.82 15.07 -5.93
C LEU A 204 -6.96 14.90 -7.45
N TRP A 205 -8.11 14.42 -7.95
CA TRP A 205 -8.31 14.26 -9.40
C TRP A 205 -8.32 15.59 -10.12
N LYS A 206 -8.92 16.63 -9.51
CA LYS A 206 -8.80 17.97 -10.07
C LYS A 206 -7.35 18.47 -10.06
N ARG A 207 -6.60 18.23 -9.00
CA ARG A 207 -5.20 18.63 -8.90
C ARG A 207 -4.34 17.92 -9.93
N ALA A 208 -4.57 16.64 -10.16
CA ALA A 208 -3.91 15.85 -11.20
C ALA A 208 -4.23 16.39 -12.61
N ASP A 209 -5.47 16.73 -12.90
CA ASP A 209 -5.88 17.36 -14.15
C ASP A 209 -5.18 18.73 -14.36
N ASP A 210 -5.16 19.58 -13.33
CA ASP A 210 -4.46 20.88 -13.36
C ASP A 210 -2.93 20.72 -13.62
N MET A 211 -2.36 19.57 -13.27
CA MET A 211 -0.94 19.21 -13.50
C MET A 211 -0.71 18.48 -14.83
N GLY A 212 -1.75 18.14 -15.56
CA GLY A 212 -1.66 17.38 -16.84
C GLY A 212 -1.27 15.90 -16.64
N LEU A 213 -1.68 15.28 -15.54
CA LEU A 213 -1.41 13.87 -15.22
C LEU A 213 -2.53 12.98 -15.80
N ASP A 214 -2.34 12.53 -17.04
CA ASP A 214 -3.33 11.75 -17.79
C ASP A 214 -3.67 10.38 -17.18
N ALA A 215 -2.87 9.89 -16.26
CA ALA A 215 -3.13 8.63 -15.54
C ALA A 215 -4.39 8.71 -14.67
N PHE A 216 -4.74 9.90 -14.16
CA PHE A 216 -5.92 10.11 -13.30
C PHE A 216 -7.19 10.25 -14.13
N ASP A 217 -8.08 9.26 -14.07
CA ASP A 217 -9.36 9.26 -14.77
C ASP A 217 -10.50 9.57 -13.79
N ILE A 218 -11.18 10.72 -13.97
CA ILE A 218 -12.28 11.14 -13.09
C ILE A 218 -13.52 10.23 -13.17
N ARG A 219 -13.60 9.33 -14.14
CA ARG A 219 -14.74 8.43 -14.30
C ARG A 219 -14.72 7.33 -13.25
N PRO A 220 -15.80 7.16 -12.45
CA PRO A 220 -15.88 6.11 -11.47
C PRO A 220 -15.83 4.72 -12.10
N GLN A 221 -15.05 3.82 -11.52
CA GLN A 221 -14.98 2.40 -11.90
C GLN A 221 -15.45 1.50 -10.77
N ASN A 222 -15.00 0.25 -10.75
CA ASN A 222 -15.47 -0.75 -9.80
C ASN A 222 -15.16 -0.36 -8.35
N ALA A 223 -15.95 -0.91 -7.43
CA ALA A 223 -15.61 -0.94 -6.02
C ALA A 223 -14.56 -2.03 -5.79
N ILE A 224 -13.44 -1.68 -5.22
CA ILE A 224 -12.33 -2.58 -4.91
C ILE A 224 -12.22 -2.68 -3.39
N TYR A 225 -12.14 -3.91 -2.87
CA TYR A 225 -11.93 -4.13 -1.46
C TYR A 225 -10.42 -4.14 -1.18
N ASP A 226 -9.92 -3.11 -0.51
CA ASP A 226 -8.51 -2.89 -0.20
C ASP A 226 -8.36 -2.21 1.17
N ASP A 227 -7.15 -1.93 1.62
CA ASP A 227 -6.79 -1.42 2.95
C ASP A 227 -7.54 -0.14 3.38
N HIS A 228 -7.94 0.70 2.44
CA HIS A 228 -8.78 1.88 2.72
C HIS A 228 -10.17 1.51 3.27
N VAL A 229 -10.70 0.32 2.92
CA VAL A 229 -12.03 -0.12 3.39
C VAL A 229 -12.05 -0.39 4.89
N PRO A 230 -11.15 -1.20 5.47
CA PRO A 230 -11.06 -1.34 6.92
C PRO A 230 -10.80 -0.04 7.67
N LEU A 231 -9.99 0.87 7.13
CA LEU A 231 -9.72 2.18 7.74
C LEU A 231 -11.02 2.97 7.92
N TYR A 232 -11.88 3.00 6.91
CA TYR A 232 -13.17 3.67 6.99
C TYR A 232 -14.18 2.89 7.82
N GLN A 233 -14.42 1.62 7.50
CA GLN A 233 -15.52 0.84 8.10
C GLN A 233 -15.30 0.52 9.57
N ILE A 234 -14.06 0.33 10.01
CA ILE A 234 -13.74 -0.06 11.39
C ILE A 234 -13.35 1.15 12.23
N ALA A 235 -12.43 1.99 11.75
CA ALA A 235 -11.93 3.15 12.51
C ALA A 235 -12.69 4.45 12.20
N GLY A 236 -13.51 4.49 11.15
CA GLY A 236 -14.21 5.70 10.71
C GLY A 236 -13.22 6.78 10.24
N ILE A 237 -12.11 6.39 9.62
CA ILE A 237 -11.14 7.28 9.00
C ILE A 237 -11.57 7.47 7.54
N PRO A 238 -11.96 8.70 7.09
CA PRO A 238 -12.24 8.96 5.70
C PRO A 238 -11.03 8.58 4.85
N SER A 239 -11.20 7.71 3.85
CA SER A 239 -10.08 7.11 3.13
C SER A 239 -10.39 6.92 1.66
N ILE A 240 -9.35 7.02 0.82
CA ILE A 240 -9.39 6.77 -0.61
C ILE A 240 -8.30 5.79 -1.01
N ASP A 241 -8.47 5.22 -2.19
CA ASP A 241 -7.53 4.31 -2.80
C ASP A 241 -7.08 4.81 -4.17
N LEU A 242 -5.79 4.82 -4.41
CA LEU A 242 -5.15 5.06 -5.68
C LEU A 242 -4.65 3.70 -6.20
N ILE A 243 -5.45 3.07 -7.05
CA ILE A 243 -5.17 1.72 -7.52
C ILE A 243 -5.33 1.59 -9.04
N ASP A 244 -4.37 0.98 -9.70
CA ASP A 244 -4.51 0.55 -11.09
C ASP A 244 -4.97 -0.91 -11.16
N PHE A 245 -6.27 -1.11 -11.28
CA PHE A 245 -6.85 -2.45 -11.43
C PHE A 245 -7.03 -2.87 -12.90
N LYS A 246 -6.42 -2.14 -13.86
CA LYS A 246 -6.26 -2.58 -15.25
C LYS A 246 -4.93 -3.32 -15.49
N TYR A 247 -4.27 -3.71 -14.45
CA TYR A 247 -3.02 -4.43 -14.47
C TYR A 247 -3.06 -5.72 -15.30
N PRO A 248 -4.15 -6.52 -15.32
CA PRO A 248 -4.41 -7.39 -16.45
C PRO A 248 -4.76 -6.56 -17.69
N ASN A 249 -3.87 -6.51 -18.67
CA ASN A 249 -4.15 -5.88 -19.96
C ASN A 249 -4.78 -6.88 -20.96
N SER A 250 -5.11 -6.42 -22.19
CA SER A 250 -5.74 -7.26 -23.21
C SER A 250 -4.87 -8.41 -23.75
N TYR A 251 -3.58 -8.42 -23.41
CA TYR A 251 -2.60 -9.40 -23.92
C TYR A 251 -2.10 -10.35 -22.83
N ALA A 252 -1.99 -9.90 -21.59
CA ALA A 252 -1.46 -10.69 -20.49
C ALA A 252 -2.15 -10.29 -19.17
N ASN A 253 -2.26 -11.25 -18.27
CA ASN A 253 -2.62 -11.02 -16.89
C ASN A 253 -1.36 -11.18 -16.04
N PHE A 254 -0.91 -10.11 -15.41
CA PHE A 254 0.23 -10.11 -14.49
C PHE A 254 -0.23 -10.15 -13.02
N TRP A 255 -1.51 -9.89 -12.75
CA TRP A 255 -2.06 -9.87 -11.41
C TRP A 255 -2.13 -11.30 -10.85
N HIS A 256 -1.51 -11.53 -9.70
CA HIS A 256 -1.42 -12.82 -9.01
C HIS A 256 -0.82 -13.94 -9.87
N THR A 257 0.16 -13.62 -10.71
CA THR A 257 0.94 -14.55 -11.54
C THR A 257 2.41 -14.54 -11.15
N MET A 258 3.18 -15.43 -11.78
CA MET A 258 4.64 -15.52 -11.59
C MET A 258 5.43 -14.50 -12.42
N ASP A 259 4.78 -13.83 -13.39
CA ASP A 259 5.38 -12.86 -14.33
C ASP A 259 5.50 -11.45 -13.71
#